data_a8b58e9e591a3ab6235d43dcbba5e0a2
#
_entry.id   a8b58e9e591a3ab6235d43dcbba5e0a2
#
_cell.length_a   1.000
_cell.length_b   1.000
_cell.length_c   1.000
_cell.angle_alpha   90.00
_cell.angle_beta   90.00
_cell.angle_gamma   90.00
#
_symmetry.space_group_name_H-M   'P 1'
#
loop_
_entity.id
_entity.type
_entity.pdbx_description
1 polymer ?
#
loop_
_entity_poly.entity_id
_entity_poly.type
_entity_poly.pdbx_seq_one_letter_code
_entity_poly.pdbx_strand_id
1 'polypeptide(L)'
;MLRAVRFAAQLGFSIEEKTRQAVADLADNLQKVSAERIQTEMVKLLTSAHPEEMRTVYELGLSRVFLPEFDRMMETPQITKHHCYSVGEHTIHAMQEVQQDRILRLTMLLHDVAKPVCVTTDEKGQNHFKGHPAEGAEMARVILRRLKFDNETIKRVCLLVRYHDDRPAVTPRNVRRAISRIGVENICQPAGK
;
A
#
# COMPACT_ATOMS: atom_id res chain seq x y z
N MET A 1 -2.03 -12.30 -16.47
CA MET A 1 -2.97 -11.60 -15.59
C MET A 1 -2.31 -10.37 -14.97
N LEU A 2 -1.59 -10.44 -13.84
CA LEU A 2 -0.98 -9.26 -13.21
C LEU A 2 -0.06 -8.46 -14.14
N ARG A 3 0.64 -9.13 -15.05
CA ARG A 3 1.47 -8.50 -16.08
C ARG A 3 0.68 -7.60 -17.04
N ALA A 4 -0.57 -7.91 -17.35
CA ALA A 4 -1.41 -7.07 -18.21
C ALA A 4 -1.72 -5.73 -17.51
N VAL A 5 -2.11 -5.77 -16.23
CA VAL A 5 -2.36 -4.57 -15.43
C VAL A 5 -1.08 -3.75 -15.25
N ARG A 6 0.05 -4.42 -15.00
CA ARG A 6 1.35 -3.73 -14.92
C ARG A 6 1.72 -3.02 -16.24
N PHE A 7 1.44 -3.59 -17.41
CA PHE A 7 1.69 -2.91 -18.68
C PHE A 7 0.77 -1.70 -18.86
N ALA A 8 -0.51 -1.81 -18.49
CA ALA A 8 -1.41 -0.66 -18.47
C ALA A 8 -0.85 0.46 -17.58
N ALA A 9 -0.41 0.13 -16.36
CA ALA A 9 0.19 1.07 -15.43
C ALA A 9 1.49 1.73 -15.95
N GLN A 10 2.32 1.01 -16.68
CA GLN A 10 3.59 1.53 -17.20
C GLN A 10 3.42 2.37 -18.46
N LEU A 11 2.45 2.06 -19.29
CA LEU A 11 2.28 2.65 -20.61
C LEU A 11 1.10 3.65 -20.68
N GLY A 12 0.29 3.74 -19.63
CA GLY A 12 -0.90 4.58 -19.58
C GLY A 12 -2.02 4.11 -20.53
N PHE A 13 -2.10 2.80 -20.80
CA PHE A 13 -3.12 2.22 -21.68
C PHE A 13 -4.29 1.66 -20.88
N SER A 14 -5.48 1.76 -21.42
CA SER A 14 -6.64 1.01 -20.92
C SER A 14 -6.59 -0.44 -21.41
N ILE A 15 -7.00 -1.37 -20.53
CA ILE A 15 -7.13 -2.78 -20.91
C ILE A 15 -8.49 -2.97 -21.60
N GLU A 16 -8.49 -3.57 -22.78
CA GLU A 16 -9.71 -3.87 -23.53
C GLU A 16 -10.61 -4.79 -22.73
N GLU A 17 -11.95 -4.57 -22.80
CA GLU A 17 -12.93 -5.19 -21.92
C GLU A 17 -12.92 -6.72 -21.97
N LYS A 18 -12.78 -7.32 -23.16
CA LYS A 18 -12.67 -8.79 -23.30
C LYS A 18 -11.42 -9.32 -22.58
N THR A 19 -10.33 -8.57 -22.62
CA THR A 19 -9.11 -8.90 -21.91
C THR A 19 -9.28 -8.74 -20.40
N ARG A 20 -9.99 -7.70 -19.92
CA ARG A 20 -10.37 -7.54 -18.51
C ARG A 20 -11.15 -8.74 -18.01
N GLN A 21 -12.21 -9.13 -18.75
CA GLN A 21 -13.02 -10.29 -18.39
C GLN A 21 -12.20 -11.57 -18.35
N ALA A 22 -11.38 -11.83 -19.36
CA ALA A 22 -10.51 -13.01 -19.36
C ALA A 22 -9.52 -13.04 -18.20
N VAL A 23 -8.99 -11.87 -17.78
CA VAL A 23 -8.10 -11.75 -16.63
C VAL A 23 -8.85 -12.06 -15.35
N ALA A 24 -10.08 -11.54 -15.18
CA ALA A 24 -10.92 -11.81 -14.01
C ALA A 24 -11.31 -13.29 -13.90
N ASP A 25 -11.74 -13.91 -15.01
CA ASP A 25 -12.09 -15.34 -15.06
C ASP A 25 -10.93 -16.26 -14.69
N LEU A 26 -9.70 -15.82 -14.95
CA LEU A 26 -8.48 -16.58 -14.69
C LEU A 26 -7.77 -16.16 -13.39
N ALA A 27 -8.33 -15.24 -12.60
CA ALA A 27 -7.65 -14.65 -11.43
C ALA A 27 -7.11 -15.70 -10.47
N ASP A 28 -7.87 -16.75 -10.19
CA ASP A 28 -7.48 -17.82 -9.27
C ASP A 28 -6.23 -18.62 -9.72
N ASN A 29 -5.93 -18.63 -11.04
CA ASN A 29 -4.70 -19.24 -11.54
C ASN A 29 -3.44 -18.50 -11.07
N LEU A 30 -3.56 -17.29 -10.51
CA LEU A 30 -2.44 -16.57 -9.91
C LEU A 30 -1.84 -17.35 -8.72
N GLN A 31 -2.63 -18.22 -8.06
CA GLN A 31 -2.14 -19.14 -7.00
C GLN A 31 -1.03 -20.09 -7.49
N LYS A 32 -0.97 -20.36 -8.80
CA LYS A 32 0.05 -21.22 -9.42
C LYS A 32 1.34 -20.46 -9.74
N VAL A 33 1.36 -19.15 -9.54
CA VAL A 33 2.52 -18.28 -9.84
C VAL A 33 3.34 -18.11 -8.55
N SER A 34 4.66 -18.22 -8.65
CA SER A 34 5.52 -18.04 -7.48
C SER A 34 5.44 -16.63 -6.92
N ALA A 35 5.63 -16.51 -5.60
CA ALA A 35 5.55 -15.24 -4.89
C ALA A 35 6.58 -14.22 -5.42
N GLU A 36 7.76 -14.66 -5.84
CA GLU A 36 8.81 -13.81 -6.41
C GLU A 36 8.39 -13.18 -7.74
N ARG A 37 7.66 -13.93 -8.57
CA ARG A 37 7.13 -13.40 -9.84
C ARG A 37 6.02 -12.40 -9.59
N ILE A 38 5.13 -12.68 -8.63
CA ILE A 38 4.07 -11.76 -8.21
C ILE A 38 4.71 -10.47 -7.66
N GLN A 39 5.69 -10.60 -6.75
CA GLN A 39 6.46 -9.47 -6.20
C GLN A 39 7.04 -8.59 -7.31
N THR A 40 7.69 -9.22 -8.29
CA THR A 40 8.34 -8.49 -9.41
C THR A 40 7.34 -7.67 -10.22
N GLU A 41 6.19 -8.25 -10.58
CA GLU A 41 5.17 -7.55 -11.35
C GLU A 41 4.48 -6.46 -10.51
N MET A 42 4.21 -6.73 -9.21
CA MET A 42 3.63 -5.77 -8.28
C MET A 42 4.55 -4.56 -8.07
N VAL A 43 5.84 -4.77 -7.82
CA VAL A 43 6.80 -3.66 -7.65
C VAL A 43 6.85 -2.79 -8.90
N LYS A 44 6.89 -3.39 -10.10
CA LYS A 44 6.90 -2.64 -11.38
C LYS A 44 5.60 -1.85 -11.58
N LEU A 45 4.46 -2.36 -11.13
CA LEU A 45 3.19 -1.63 -11.15
C LEU A 45 3.24 -0.46 -10.18
N LEU A 46 3.61 -0.69 -8.94
CA LEU A 46 3.67 0.34 -7.90
C LEU A 46 4.63 1.49 -8.25
N THR A 47 5.79 1.17 -8.86
CA THR A 47 6.80 2.17 -9.24
C THR A 47 6.58 2.75 -10.64
N SER A 48 5.44 2.48 -11.26
CA SER A 48 5.04 3.10 -12.53
C SER A 48 4.50 4.54 -12.34
N ALA A 49 4.18 5.18 -13.45
CA ALA A 49 3.50 6.48 -13.45
C ALA A 49 2.04 6.38 -12.97
N HIS A 50 1.44 5.18 -13.05
CA HIS A 50 0.03 4.93 -12.75
C HIS A 50 -0.14 3.86 -11.65
N PRO A 51 0.28 4.12 -10.39
CA PRO A 51 0.12 3.17 -9.27
C PRO A 51 -1.35 2.95 -8.89
N GLU A 52 -2.25 3.85 -9.32
CA GLU A 52 -3.70 3.72 -9.17
C GLU A 52 -4.29 2.48 -9.86
N GLU A 53 -3.55 1.86 -10.77
CA GLU A 53 -3.92 0.58 -11.38
C GLU A 53 -3.98 -0.58 -10.35
N MET A 54 -3.57 -0.34 -9.11
CA MET A 54 -3.92 -1.22 -7.99
C MET A 54 -5.43 -1.36 -7.80
N ARG A 55 -6.22 -0.35 -8.19
CA ARG A 55 -7.69 -0.46 -8.25
C ARG A 55 -8.12 -1.52 -9.26
N THR A 56 -7.54 -1.51 -10.45
CA THR A 56 -7.79 -2.55 -11.47
C THR A 56 -7.38 -3.94 -10.97
N VAL A 57 -6.27 -4.06 -10.22
CA VAL A 57 -5.87 -5.33 -9.59
C VAL A 57 -6.96 -5.85 -8.63
N TYR A 58 -7.58 -4.97 -7.85
CA TYR A 58 -8.69 -5.30 -6.95
C TYR A 58 -9.96 -5.65 -7.75
N GLU A 59 -10.39 -4.80 -8.69
CA GLU A 59 -11.60 -5.00 -9.50
C GLU A 59 -11.60 -6.33 -10.26
N LEU A 60 -10.43 -6.76 -10.74
CA LEU A 60 -10.25 -8.03 -11.44
C LEU A 60 -10.06 -9.23 -10.49
N GLY A 61 -10.16 -9.01 -9.17
CA GLY A 61 -10.03 -10.05 -8.16
C GLY A 61 -8.61 -10.64 -8.04
N LEU A 62 -7.60 -9.97 -8.56
CA LEU A 62 -6.22 -10.45 -8.49
C LEU A 62 -5.63 -10.28 -7.10
N SER A 63 -5.94 -9.17 -6.42
CA SER A 63 -5.43 -8.87 -5.07
C SER A 63 -5.82 -9.91 -4.03
N ARG A 64 -7.05 -10.44 -4.09
CA ARG A 64 -7.52 -11.47 -3.14
C ARG A 64 -6.60 -12.70 -3.07
N VAL A 65 -5.83 -12.97 -4.13
CA VAL A 65 -4.96 -14.13 -4.22
C VAL A 65 -3.63 -13.91 -3.50
N PHE A 66 -3.04 -12.72 -3.59
CA PHE A 66 -1.71 -12.46 -3.04
C PHE A 66 -1.66 -11.38 -1.96
N LEU A 67 -2.66 -10.50 -1.91
CA LEU A 67 -2.75 -9.38 -0.97
C LEU A 67 -4.21 -9.17 -0.50
N PRO A 68 -4.86 -10.18 0.12
CA PRO A 68 -6.25 -10.08 0.56
C PRO A 68 -6.48 -8.98 1.62
N GLU A 69 -5.42 -8.52 2.26
CA GLU A 69 -5.48 -7.39 3.17
C GLU A 69 -5.86 -6.09 2.45
N PHE A 70 -5.43 -5.93 1.19
CA PHE A 70 -5.81 -4.78 0.36
C PHE A 70 -7.30 -4.80 0.01
N ASP A 71 -7.88 -5.97 -0.25
CA ASP A 71 -9.32 -6.10 -0.47
C ASP A 71 -10.12 -5.62 0.75
N ARG A 72 -9.69 -6.01 1.97
CA ARG A 72 -10.30 -5.51 3.20
C ARG A 72 -10.17 -3.99 3.34
N MET A 73 -9.04 -3.41 2.92
CA MET A 73 -8.88 -1.95 2.92
C MET A 73 -9.85 -1.29 1.94
N MET A 74 -10.06 -1.85 0.75
CA MET A 74 -11.01 -1.34 -0.25
C MET A 74 -12.46 -1.38 0.27
N GLU A 75 -12.80 -2.39 1.06
CA GLU A 75 -14.13 -2.61 1.64
C GLU A 75 -14.36 -1.84 2.97
N THR A 76 -13.31 -1.28 3.57
CA THR A 76 -13.41 -0.58 4.86
C THR A 76 -13.70 0.90 4.65
N PRO A 77 -14.89 1.40 5.05
CA PRO A 77 -15.21 2.82 4.94
C PRO A 77 -14.40 3.64 5.95
N GLN A 78 -13.87 4.76 5.51
CA GLN A 78 -13.22 5.73 6.38
C GLN A 78 -14.15 6.93 6.58
N ILE A 79 -15.14 6.76 7.47
CA ILE A 79 -16.13 7.81 7.79
C ILE A 79 -15.47 8.79 8.75
N THR A 80 -14.93 9.88 8.22
CA THR A 80 -14.44 11.02 9.00
C THR A 80 -15.06 12.31 8.46
N LYS A 81 -15.00 13.40 9.22
CA LYS A 81 -15.50 14.71 8.77
C LYS A 81 -14.87 15.23 7.47
N HIS A 82 -13.77 14.65 7.05
CA HIS A 82 -12.93 15.13 5.93
C HIS A 82 -12.74 14.11 4.80
N HIS A 83 -13.19 12.85 4.96
CA HIS A 83 -12.95 11.80 3.98
C HIS A 83 -14.19 10.94 3.74
N CYS A 84 -14.55 10.79 2.46
CA CYS A 84 -15.61 9.88 1.98
C CYS A 84 -15.01 8.67 1.20
N TYR A 85 -13.71 8.45 1.30
CA TYR A 85 -13.04 7.32 0.65
C TYR A 85 -12.97 6.10 1.57
N SER A 86 -12.90 4.90 0.99
CA SER A 86 -12.47 3.73 1.74
C SER A 86 -10.98 3.85 2.12
N VAL A 87 -10.53 3.01 3.06
CA VAL A 87 -9.10 2.94 3.43
C VAL A 87 -8.25 2.61 2.20
N GLY A 88 -8.74 1.72 1.32
CA GLY A 88 -8.03 1.34 0.09
C GLY A 88 -7.94 2.49 -0.91
N GLU A 89 -9.01 3.25 -1.14
CA GLU A 89 -8.99 4.41 -2.02
C GLU A 89 -8.06 5.51 -1.48
N HIS A 90 -8.08 5.76 -0.16
CA HIS A 90 -7.11 6.63 0.47
C HIS A 90 -5.68 6.18 0.20
N THR A 91 -5.42 4.89 0.31
CA THR A 91 -4.11 4.29 0.06
C THR A 91 -3.67 4.47 -1.41
N ILE A 92 -4.59 4.31 -2.37
CA ILE A 92 -4.30 4.54 -3.79
C ILE A 92 -3.89 6.00 -4.01
N HIS A 93 -4.62 6.96 -3.47
CA HIS A 93 -4.26 8.38 -3.56
C HIS A 93 -2.90 8.68 -2.91
N ALA A 94 -2.64 8.13 -1.71
CA ALA A 94 -1.36 8.32 -1.04
C ALA A 94 -0.18 7.78 -1.85
N MET A 95 -0.36 6.69 -2.61
CA MET A 95 0.67 6.19 -3.52
C MET A 95 0.97 7.16 -4.67
N GLN A 96 -0.01 7.89 -5.19
CA GLN A 96 0.20 8.86 -6.27
C GLN A 96 1.03 10.06 -5.82
N GLU A 97 0.90 10.47 -4.55
CA GLU A 97 1.56 11.65 -3.97
C GLU A 97 3.06 11.44 -3.64
N VAL A 98 3.55 10.20 -3.63
CA VAL A 98 4.95 9.91 -3.34
C VAL A 98 5.74 9.58 -4.60
N GLN A 99 7.07 9.77 -4.53
CA GLN A 99 7.97 9.44 -5.62
C GLN A 99 7.85 7.96 -6.06
N GLN A 100 8.28 7.67 -7.30
CA GLN A 100 8.32 6.33 -7.87
C GLN A 100 9.44 5.47 -7.25
N ASP A 101 9.60 5.56 -5.94
CA ASP A 101 10.57 4.79 -5.16
C ASP A 101 9.92 3.53 -4.60
N ARG A 102 10.63 2.41 -4.68
CA ARG A 102 10.15 1.10 -4.23
C ARG A 102 9.74 1.08 -2.75
N ILE A 103 10.55 1.68 -1.89
CA ILE A 103 10.30 1.68 -0.44
C ILE A 103 9.11 2.56 -0.12
N LEU A 104 9.05 3.77 -0.69
CA LEU A 104 7.94 4.70 -0.46
C LEU A 104 6.61 4.13 -0.96
N ARG A 105 6.57 3.60 -2.18
CA ARG A 105 5.36 3.02 -2.76
C ARG A 105 4.85 1.81 -1.97
N LEU A 106 5.76 0.92 -1.52
CA LEU A 106 5.40 -0.19 -0.64
C LEU A 106 4.93 0.31 0.73
N THR A 107 5.57 1.36 1.27
CA THR A 107 5.13 1.96 2.53
C THR A 107 3.72 2.52 2.39
N MET A 108 3.44 3.30 1.34
CA MET A 108 2.11 3.84 1.12
C MET A 108 1.06 2.74 0.88
N LEU A 109 1.40 1.67 0.16
CA LEU A 109 0.49 0.53 -0.01
C LEU A 109 0.08 -0.10 1.33
N LEU A 110 0.98 -0.11 2.30
CA LEU A 110 0.82 -0.86 3.57
C LEU A 110 0.63 0.04 4.81
N HIS A 111 0.71 1.38 4.71
CA HIS A 111 0.68 2.25 5.89
C HIS A 111 -0.59 2.09 6.73
N ASP A 112 -1.71 1.89 6.07
CA ASP A 112 -3.04 1.77 6.68
C ASP A 112 -3.60 0.34 6.68
N VAL A 113 -2.76 -0.67 6.41
CA VAL A 113 -3.18 -2.07 6.25
C VAL A 113 -3.89 -2.65 7.50
N ALA A 114 -3.60 -2.11 8.68
CA ALA A 114 -4.24 -2.54 9.92
C ALA A 114 -5.52 -1.76 10.28
N LYS A 115 -5.89 -0.70 9.56
CA LYS A 115 -7.14 0.02 9.84
C LYS A 115 -8.37 -0.88 9.87
N PRO A 116 -8.55 -1.84 8.92
CA PRO A 116 -9.69 -2.75 8.95
C PRO A 116 -9.81 -3.59 10.23
N VAL A 117 -8.68 -3.93 10.87
CA VAL A 117 -8.66 -4.75 12.10
C VAL A 117 -8.64 -3.89 13.38
N CYS A 118 -8.31 -2.61 13.28
CA CYS A 118 -8.25 -1.67 14.39
C CYS A 118 -9.49 -0.74 14.45
N VAL A 119 -10.45 -0.90 13.54
CA VAL A 119 -11.60 -0.01 13.48
C VAL A 119 -12.49 -0.16 14.71
N THR A 120 -12.83 0.98 15.30
CA THR A 120 -13.87 1.11 16.33
C THR A 120 -14.77 2.27 15.95
N THR A 121 -16.07 2.16 16.18
CA THR A 121 -17.04 3.22 15.87
C THR A 121 -17.57 3.80 17.16
N ASP A 122 -17.53 5.11 17.29
CA ASP A 122 -18.09 5.81 18.46
C ASP A 122 -19.61 5.99 18.38
N GLU A 123 -20.22 6.54 19.45
CA GLU A 123 -21.66 6.79 19.54
C GLU A 123 -22.20 7.76 18.46
N LYS A 124 -21.30 8.52 17.81
CA LYS A 124 -21.64 9.46 16.73
C LYS A 124 -21.47 8.84 15.34
N GLY A 125 -21.15 7.55 15.26
CA GLY A 125 -20.91 6.84 14.01
C GLY A 125 -19.55 7.17 13.35
N GLN A 126 -18.60 7.78 14.09
CA GLN A 126 -17.26 8.07 13.57
C GLN A 126 -16.32 6.90 13.81
N ASN A 127 -15.50 6.58 12.80
CA ASN A 127 -14.51 5.51 12.89
C ASN A 127 -13.19 6.02 13.49
N HIS A 128 -12.65 5.22 14.39
CA HIS A 128 -11.34 5.40 15.03
C HIS A 128 -10.47 4.18 14.77
N PHE A 129 -9.17 4.40 14.58
CA PHE A 129 -8.22 3.36 14.19
C PHE A 129 -7.01 3.33 15.14
N LYS A 130 -7.28 3.37 16.44
CA LYS A 130 -6.21 3.45 17.45
C LYS A 130 -5.27 2.26 17.38
N GLY A 131 -3.96 2.55 17.30
CA GLY A 131 -2.91 1.51 17.31
C GLY A 131 -2.58 0.94 15.93
N HIS A 132 -3.29 1.34 14.86
CA HIS A 132 -3.04 0.83 13.51
C HIS A 132 -1.59 0.97 13.01
N PRO A 133 -0.76 1.98 13.38
CA PRO A 133 0.61 2.02 12.88
C PRO A 133 1.49 0.89 13.45
N ALA A 134 1.30 0.55 14.72
CA ALA A 134 2.07 -0.53 15.34
C ALA A 134 1.65 -1.90 14.79
N GLU A 135 0.34 -2.17 14.76
CA GLU A 135 -0.23 -3.40 14.19
C GLU A 135 0.07 -3.50 12.68
N GLY A 136 -0.04 -2.38 11.95
CA GLY A 136 0.28 -2.29 10.53
C GLY A 136 1.72 -2.67 10.22
N ALA A 137 2.67 -2.29 11.05
CA ALA A 137 4.07 -2.68 10.88
C ALA A 137 4.28 -4.21 11.01
N GLU A 138 3.55 -4.88 11.91
CA GLU A 138 3.63 -6.35 12.04
C GLU A 138 2.90 -7.04 10.87
N MET A 139 1.73 -6.56 10.47
CA MET A 139 1.04 -7.06 9.27
C MET A 139 1.89 -6.88 8.01
N ALA A 140 2.50 -5.70 7.81
CA ALA A 140 3.39 -5.44 6.69
C ALA A 140 4.58 -6.43 6.67
N ARG A 141 5.16 -6.75 7.84
CA ARG A 141 6.23 -7.75 7.95
C ARG A 141 5.79 -9.13 7.44
N VAL A 142 4.60 -9.57 7.83
CA VAL A 142 4.05 -10.87 7.40
C VAL A 142 3.78 -10.87 5.90
N ILE A 143 3.16 -9.81 5.38
CA ILE A 143 2.84 -9.65 3.97
C ILE A 143 4.11 -9.67 3.11
N LEU A 144 5.10 -8.85 3.46
CA LEU A 144 6.34 -8.74 2.69
C LEU A 144 7.16 -10.03 2.72
N ARG A 145 7.17 -10.76 3.84
CA ARG A 145 7.78 -12.11 3.91
C ARG A 145 7.05 -13.11 3.02
N ARG A 146 5.71 -13.11 3.05
CA ARG A 146 4.88 -13.96 2.18
C ARG A 146 5.18 -13.69 0.70
N LEU A 147 5.39 -12.43 0.35
CA LEU A 147 5.75 -12.00 -1.00
C LEU A 147 7.25 -12.08 -1.31
N LYS A 148 8.06 -12.69 -0.41
CA LYS A 148 9.50 -12.96 -0.62
C LYS A 148 10.36 -11.71 -0.81
N PHE A 149 10.02 -10.60 -0.16
CA PHE A 149 10.90 -9.43 -0.12
C PHE A 149 12.15 -9.70 0.72
N ASP A 150 13.24 -9.00 0.40
CA ASP A 150 14.49 -9.05 1.15
C ASP A 150 14.34 -8.37 2.53
N ASN A 151 15.20 -8.77 3.48
CA ASN A 151 15.13 -8.31 4.86
C ASN A 151 15.33 -6.80 5.02
N GLU A 152 16.14 -6.17 4.16
CA GLU A 152 16.37 -4.73 4.22
C GLU A 152 15.11 -3.96 3.79
N THR A 153 14.47 -4.38 2.69
CA THR A 153 13.18 -3.85 2.26
C THR A 153 12.12 -3.99 3.37
N ILE A 154 12.01 -5.19 3.97
CA ILE A 154 11.07 -5.45 5.06
C ILE A 154 11.32 -4.51 6.23
N LYS A 155 12.57 -4.41 6.68
CA LYS A 155 12.96 -3.55 7.81
C LYS A 155 12.58 -2.10 7.57
N ARG A 156 12.92 -1.54 6.40
CA ARG A 156 12.66 -0.14 6.06
C ARG A 156 11.18 0.16 5.94
N VAL A 157 10.43 -0.68 5.21
CA VAL A 157 8.97 -0.48 5.04
C VAL A 157 8.25 -0.58 6.39
N CYS A 158 8.55 -1.61 7.21
CA CYS A 158 7.93 -1.76 8.52
C CYS A 158 8.25 -0.58 9.47
N LEU A 159 9.46 -0.04 9.39
CA LEU A 159 9.85 1.14 10.16
C LEU A 159 9.01 2.35 9.74
N LEU A 160 8.89 2.62 8.45
CA LEU A 160 8.11 3.74 7.93
C LEU A 160 6.61 3.58 8.23
N VAL A 161 6.05 2.38 8.06
CA VAL A 161 4.66 2.08 8.43
C VAL A 161 4.42 2.34 9.93
N ARG A 162 5.35 1.96 10.80
CA ARG A 162 5.22 2.16 12.25
C ARG A 162 5.14 3.63 12.65
N TYR A 163 5.81 4.51 11.92
CA TYR A 163 5.93 5.93 12.26
C TYR A 163 5.22 6.88 11.29
N HIS A 164 4.43 6.37 10.34
CA HIS A 164 3.79 7.19 9.31
C HIS A 164 2.83 8.24 9.86
N ASP A 165 2.20 7.98 11.00
CA ASP A 165 1.24 8.90 11.63
C ASP A 165 1.88 9.78 12.73
N ASP A 166 3.18 9.65 12.97
CA ASP A 166 3.92 10.52 13.88
C ASP A 166 4.03 11.94 13.28
N ARG A 167 3.37 12.91 13.92
CA ARG A 167 3.38 14.34 13.52
C ARG A 167 4.03 15.22 14.59
N PRO A 168 5.32 15.04 14.89
CA PRO A 168 6.00 15.86 15.90
C PRO A 168 6.11 17.31 15.42
N ALA A 169 5.96 18.28 16.34
CA ALA A 169 6.29 19.67 16.03
C ALA A 169 7.73 19.78 15.49
N VAL A 170 7.93 20.60 14.46
CA VAL A 170 9.25 20.79 13.82
C VAL A 170 10.15 21.61 14.73
N THR A 171 10.88 20.93 15.62
CA THR A 171 11.90 21.50 16.49
C THR A 171 13.22 20.75 16.31
N PRO A 172 14.39 21.38 16.57
CA PRO A 172 15.69 20.70 16.46
C PRO A 172 15.78 19.41 17.29
N ARG A 173 15.10 19.38 18.45
CA ARG A 173 15.02 18.20 19.32
C ARG A 173 14.22 17.07 18.67
N ASN A 174 13.07 17.39 18.11
CA ASN A 174 12.20 16.39 17.46
C ASN A 174 12.81 15.89 16.17
N VAL A 175 13.45 16.75 15.38
CA VAL A 175 14.19 16.34 14.18
C VAL A 175 15.31 15.35 14.53
N ARG A 176 16.16 15.66 15.53
CA ARG A 176 17.21 14.73 15.99
C ARG A 176 16.62 13.39 16.45
N ARG A 177 15.49 13.43 17.17
CA ARG A 177 14.81 12.21 17.64
C ARG A 177 14.25 11.39 16.48
N ALA A 178 13.66 12.04 15.47
CA ALA A 178 13.18 11.38 14.26
C ALA A 178 14.36 10.75 13.49
N ILE A 179 15.45 11.49 13.28
CA ILE A 179 16.68 10.96 12.64
C ILE A 179 17.19 9.71 13.37
N SER A 180 17.24 9.75 14.70
CA SER A 180 17.70 8.61 15.52
C SER A 180 16.79 7.39 15.41
N ARG A 181 15.48 7.58 15.14
CA ARG A 181 14.50 6.49 15.06
C ARG A 181 14.41 5.86 13.68
N ILE A 182 14.35 6.69 12.64
CA ILE A 182 14.04 6.23 11.28
C ILE A 182 15.19 6.41 10.28
N GLY A 183 16.31 7.02 10.70
CA GLY A 183 17.46 7.26 9.83
C GLY A 183 17.33 8.54 9.00
N VAL A 184 18.47 9.14 8.65
CA VAL A 184 18.53 10.37 7.82
C VAL A 184 17.97 10.11 6.44
N GLU A 185 18.27 8.96 5.86
CA GLU A 185 17.85 8.51 4.52
C GLU A 185 16.33 8.40 4.35
N ASN A 186 15.59 8.25 5.45
CA ASN A 186 14.13 8.15 5.43
C ASN A 186 13.42 9.47 5.75
N ILE A 187 14.16 10.50 6.21
CA ILE A 187 13.63 11.85 6.50
C ILE A 187 13.96 12.81 5.37
N CYS A 188 15.16 12.73 4.82
CA CYS A 188 15.68 13.64 3.82
C CYS A 188 15.57 13.05 2.41
N GLN A 189 14.38 12.68 1.97
CA GLN A 189 14.18 12.47 0.54
C GLN A 189 13.92 13.83 -0.09
N PRO A 190 14.75 14.28 -1.05
CA PRO A 190 14.52 15.55 -1.72
C PRO A 190 13.16 15.48 -2.41
N ALA A 191 12.32 16.49 -2.15
CA ALA A 191 11.13 16.70 -2.95
C ALA A 191 11.56 16.72 -4.43
N GLY A 192 11.03 15.80 -5.22
CA GLY A 192 11.30 15.78 -6.66
C GLY A 192 10.97 17.12 -7.26
N LYS A 193 11.88 17.62 -8.11
CA LYS A 193 11.65 18.79 -8.95
C LYS A 193 10.64 18.48 -10.02
#